data_9e7d49d3fb2391a03d952a71d429f0db
#
_entry.id   9e7d49d3fb2391a03d952a71d429f0db
#
_cell.length_a   1.000
_cell.length_b   1.000
_cell.length_c   1.000
_cell.angle_alpha   90.00
_cell.angle_beta   90.00
_cell.angle_gamma   90.00
#
_symmetry.space_group_name_H-M   'P 1'
#
loop_
_entity.id
_entity.type
_entity.pdbx_description
1 polymer ?
#
loop_
_entity_poly.entity_id
_entity_poly.type
_entity_poly.pdbx_seq_one_letter_code
_entity_poly.pdbx_strand_id
1 'polypeptide(L)'
;MVIFALCVIQAKSFDAGLAPLFQHGDLVRADVANGEYWRLLTAGFLHFTVMHIALNMISLYILGRDLETALGHSRYLMFYFIALFGGSAAVMLFEAGNVRSAGASGAIYGLMGAMLVIVLKARISPTGVITIIVINLVFSVTMPGISLAAHMGGLVFGAAATAAVIYLPARLLPDESRTQHNASRVGWIALIVLLVVAIALGIIAGSSRSGLL
;
A
#
# COMPACT_ATOMS: atom_id res chain seq x y z
N MET A 1 -11.96 6.64 9.30
CA MET A 1 -13.27 6.57 10.01
C MET A 1 -14.24 7.64 9.51
N VAL A 2 -13.90 8.94 9.50
CA VAL A 2 -14.80 10.03 9.07
C VAL A 2 -15.31 9.83 7.64
N ILE A 3 -14.42 9.57 6.68
CA ILE A 3 -14.80 9.34 5.27
C ILE A 3 -15.79 8.17 5.14
N PHE A 4 -15.56 7.06 5.83
CA PHE A 4 -16.47 5.92 5.82
C PHE A 4 -17.85 6.29 6.37
N ALA A 5 -17.92 7.01 7.49
CA ALA A 5 -19.17 7.48 8.05
C ALA A 5 -19.96 8.40 7.09
N LEU A 6 -19.26 9.31 6.39
CA LEU A 6 -19.86 10.14 5.35
C LEU A 6 -20.43 9.30 4.19
N CYS A 7 -19.71 8.28 3.74
CA CYS A 7 -20.20 7.38 2.70
C CYS A 7 -21.45 6.62 3.16
N VAL A 8 -21.46 6.08 4.39
CA VAL A 8 -22.63 5.39 4.96
C VAL A 8 -23.87 6.31 5.03
N ILE A 9 -23.67 7.56 5.46
CA ILE A 9 -24.74 8.57 5.50
C ILE A 9 -25.28 8.87 4.09
N GLN A 10 -24.39 9.09 3.12
CA GLN A 10 -24.79 9.36 1.74
C GLN A 10 -25.50 8.18 1.07
N ALA A 11 -24.98 6.97 1.30
CA ALA A 11 -25.56 5.73 0.75
C ALA A 11 -26.90 5.37 1.42
N LYS A 12 -27.18 5.90 2.62
CA LYS A 12 -28.28 5.45 3.50
C LYS A 12 -28.22 3.93 3.74
N SER A 13 -27.01 3.36 3.74
CA SER A 13 -26.74 1.92 3.80
C SER A 13 -25.37 1.68 4.42
N PHE A 14 -25.18 0.51 5.04
CA PHE A 14 -23.85 0.04 5.49
C PHE A 14 -22.94 -0.43 4.36
N ASP A 15 -23.46 -0.51 3.13
CA ASP A 15 -22.66 -0.62 1.91
C ASP A 15 -22.27 0.79 1.45
N ALA A 16 -21.08 1.21 1.85
CA ALA A 16 -20.54 2.52 1.51
C ALA A 16 -20.24 2.67 0.00
N GLY A 17 -20.08 1.56 -0.72
CA GLY A 17 -19.82 1.53 -2.16
C GLY A 17 -20.94 2.14 -3.01
N LEU A 18 -22.12 2.32 -2.43
CA LEU A 18 -23.27 2.99 -3.07
C LEU A 18 -23.18 4.52 -2.99
N ALA A 19 -22.32 5.08 -2.15
CA ALA A 19 -22.21 6.53 -1.95
C ALA A 19 -21.54 7.22 -3.16
N PRO A 20 -22.05 8.39 -3.60
CA PRO A 20 -21.38 9.20 -4.62
C PRO A 20 -19.91 9.53 -4.27
N LEU A 21 -19.63 9.88 -3.02
CA LEU A 21 -18.29 10.14 -2.52
C LEU A 21 -17.37 8.93 -2.71
N PHE A 22 -17.87 7.72 -2.46
CA PHE A 22 -17.11 6.50 -2.66
C PHE A 22 -16.82 6.28 -4.15
N GLN A 23 -17.85 6.38 -5.00
CA GLN A 23 -17.74 6.17 -6.46
C GLN A 23 -16.82 7.18 -7.15
N HIS A 24 -16.67 8.38 -6.57
CA HIS A 24 -15.75 9.39 -7.08
C HIS A 24 -14.30 9.17 -6.66
N GLY A 25 -14.05 8.32 -5.67
CA GLY A 25 -12.70 8.17 -5.10
C GLY A 25 -12.14 6.74 -5.10
N ASP A 26 -12.94 5.72 -5.40
CA ASP A 26 -12.46 4.34 -5.52
C ASP A 26 -11.61 4.14 -6.79
N LEU A 27 -10.77 3.14 -6.77
CA LEU A 27 -9.82 2.88 -7.84
C LEU A 27 -10.48 2.01 -8.92
N VAL A 28 -10.73 2.62 -10.07
CA VAL A 28 -11.24 2.00 -11.28
C VAL A 28 -10.31 2.35 -12.43
N ARG A 29 -9.81 1.34 -13.14
CA ARG A 29 -8.83 1.57 -14.22
C ARG A 29 -9.37 2.46 -15.33
N ALA A 30 -10.65 2.30 -15.70
CA ALA A 30 -11.28 3.11 -16.73
C ALA A 30 -11.30 4.60 -16.37
N ASP A 31 -11.54 4.93 -15.10
CA ASP A 31 -11.56 6.32 -14.63
C ASP A 31 -10.16 6.92 -14.59
N VAL A 32 -9.15 6.14 -14.17
CA VAL A 32 -7.75 6.58 -14.22
C VAL A 32 -7.30 6.82 -15.67
N ALA A 33 -7.74 5.98 -16.63
CA ALA A 33 -7.48 6.19 -18.05
C ALA A 33 -8.11 7.49 -18.60
N ASN A 34 -9.18 7.95 -17.97
CA ASN A 34 -9.85 9.23 -18.29
C ASN A 34 -9.20 10.43 -17.55
N GLY A 35 -8.08 10.21 -16.82
CA GLY A 35 -7.34 11.28 -16.14
C GLY A 35 -7.64 11.46 -14.66
N GLU A 36 -8.46 10.60 -14.04
CA GLU A 36 -8.83 10.68 -12.63
C GLU A 36 -7.73 10.08 -11.72
N TYR A 37 -6.51 10.61 -11.83
CA TYR A 37 -5.31 10.10 -11.13
C TYR A 37 -5.37 10.17 -9.60
N TRP A 38 -6.19 11.06 -9.03
CA TRP A 38 -6.39 11.12 -7.57
C TRP A 38 -6.89 9.79 -6.98
N ARG A 39 -7.54 8.95 -7.76
CA ARG A 39 -8.03 7.63 -7.36
C ARG A 39 -6.92 6.68 -6.90
N LEU A 40 -5.69 6.85 -7.43
CA LEU A 40 -4.51 6.09 -6.97
C LEU A 40 -4.23 6.32 -5.48
N LEU A 41 -4.63 7.48 -4.94
CA LEU A 41 -4.48 7.85 -3.54
C LEU A 41 -5.77 7.64 -2.75
N THR A 42 -6.89 8.18 -3.24
CA THR A 42 -8.15 8.28 -2.49
C THR A 42 -8.74 6.93 -2.17
N ALA A 43 -8.58 5.94 -3.05
CA ALA A 43 -9.04 4.57 -2.85
C ALA A 43 -8.50 3.96 -1.54
N GLY A 44 -7.28 4.29 -1.13
CA GLY A 44 -6.69 3.80 0.11
C GLY A 44 -7.39 4.27 1.40
N PHE A 45 -8.29 5.25 1.30
CA PHE A 45 -9.05 5.79 2.44
C PHE A 45 -10.53 5.42 2.41
N LEU A 46 -10.97 4.70 1.39
CA LEU A 46 -12.34 4.23 1.22
C LEU A 46 -12.47 2.77 1.62
N HIS A 47 -13.63 2.38 2.14
CA HIS A 47 -13.91 1.01 2.56
C HIS A 47 -15.36 0.66 2.24
N PHE A 48 -15.59 -0.51 1.67
CA PHE A 48 -16.93 -0.95 1.22
C PHE A 48 -17.89 -1.18 2.39
N THR A 49 -17.42 -1.83 3.46
CA THR A 49 -18.27 -2.29 4.57
C THR A 49 -17.66 -1.99 5.94
N VAL A 50 -18.50 -2.04 6.99
CA VAL A 50 -18.06 -1.91 8.40
C VAL A 50 -17.00 -2.95 8.74
N MET A 51 -17.17 -4.21 8.31
CA MET A 51 -16.17 -5.28 8.57
C MET A 51 -14.84 -4.96 7.88
N HIS A 52 -14.90 -4.48 6.63
CA HIS A 52 -13.70 -4.12 5.87
C HIS A 52 -12.88 -3.03 6.57
N ILE A 53 -13.51 -1.93 7.00
CA ILE A 53 -12.79 -0.87 7.71
C ILE A 53 -12.32 -1.34 9.10
N ALA A 54 -13.10 -2.13 9.82
CA ALA A 54 -12.72 -2.64 11.13
C ALA A 54 -11.45 -3.50 11.05
N LEU A 55 -11.40 -4.46 10.13
CA LEU A 55 -10.23 -5.31 9.94
C LEU A 55 -8.99 -4.51 9.51
N ASN A 56 -9.17 -3.53 8.61
CA ASN A 56 -8.06 -2.65 8.22
C ASN A 56 -7.54 -1.82 9.40
N MET A 57 -8.42 -1.22 10.20
CA MET A 57 -7.99 -0.40 11.34
C MET A 57 -7.33 -1.22 12.45
N ILE A 58 -7.82 -2.43 12.74
CA ILE A 58 -7.19 -3.34 13.70
C ILE A 58 -5.80 -3.74 13.20
N SER A 59 -5.67 -4.15 11.94
CA SER A 59 -4.39 -4.52 11.35
C SER A 59 -3.41 -3.35 11.34
N LEU A 60 -3.88 -2.15 10.95
CA LEU A 60 -3.07 -0.94 10.94
C LEU A 60 -2.61 -0.54 12.35
N TYR A 61 -3.47 -0.70 13.36
CA TYR A 61 -3.11 -0.42 14.75
C TYR A 61 -2.03 -1.39 15.26
N ILE A 62 -2.19 -2.69 15.03
CA ILE A 62 -1.27 -3.71 15.51
C ILE A 62 0.10 -3.59 14.81
N LEU A 63 0.12 -3.61 13.48
CA LEU A 63 1.35 -3.57 12.71
C LEU A 63 1.98 -2.17 12.69
N GLY A 64 1.13 -1.14 12.58
CA GLY A 64 1.57 0.24 12.46
C GLY A 64 2.30 0.75 13.69
N ARG A 65 1.78 0.45 14.88
CA ARG A 65 2.39 0.89 16.15
C ARG A 65 3.84 0.43 16.29
N ASP A 66 4.11 -0.84 16.01
CA ASP A 66 5.45 -1.40 16.17
C ASP A 66 6.42 -0.84 15.13
N LEU A 67 5.96 -0.74 13.88
CA LEU A 67 6.76 -0.18 12.79
C LEU A 67 7.00 1.33 12.94
N GLU A 68 6.01 2.08 13.38
CA GLU A 68 6.14 3.51 13.63
C GLU A 68 7.16 3.79 14.74
N THR A 69 7.15 2.97 15.80
CA THR A 69 8.15 3.03 16.88
C THR A 69 9.55 2.72 16.37
N ALA A 70 9.69 1.73 15.48
CA ALA A 70 10.98 1.31 14.93
C ALA A 70 11.56 2.28 13.89
N LEU A 71 10.71 2.88 13.06
CA LEU A 71 11.09 3.70 11.89
C LEU A 71 11.03 5.20 12.15
N GLY A 72 10.23 5.63 13.14
CA GLY A 72 9.82 7.01 13.37
C GLY A 72 8.69 7.45 12.42
N HIS A 73 7.91 8.45 12.85
CA HIS A 73 6.69 8.89 12.17
C HIS A 73 6.87 9.17 10.66
N SER A 74 7.89 9.95 10.30
CA SER A 74 8.07 10.40 8.92
C SER A 74 8.37 9.25 7.96
N ARG A 75 9.23 8.30 8.37
CA ARG A 75 9.54 7.12 7.55
C ARG A 75 8.35 6.18 7.48
N TYR A 76 7.66 5.95 8.61
CA TYR A 76 6.45 5.14 8.65
C TYR A 76 5.40 5.63 7.66
N LEU A 77 5.11 6.94 7.65
CA LEU A 77 4.20 7.53 6.68
C LEU A 77 4.68 7.34 5.24
N MET A 78 5.98 7.53 4.98
CA MET A 78 6.54 7.33 3.65
C MET A 78 6.40 5.87 3.19
N PHE A 79 6.66 4.89 4.04
CA PHE A 79 6.43 3.47 3.74
C PHE A 79 4.97 3.18 3.45
N TYR A 80 4.06 3.73 4.26
CA TYR A 80 2.63 3.58 4.05
C TYR A 80 2.20 4.07 2.66
N PHE A 81 2.62 5.27 2.27
CA PHE A 81 2.27 5.83 0.96
C PHE A 81 2.95 5.12 -0.21
N ILE A 82 4.22 4.72 -0.09
CA ILE A 82 4.90 3.92 -1.12
C ILE A 82 4.14 2.61 -1.36
N ALA A 83 3.75 1.92 -0.29
CA ALA A 83 2.99 0.68 -0.38
C ALA A 83 1.57 0.88 -0.94
N LEU A 84 0.90 1.97 -0.55
CA LEU A 84 -0.41 2.34 -1.07
C LEU A 84 -0.35 2.55 -2.59
N PHE A 85 0.57 3.39 -3.05
CA PHE A 85 0.74 3.65 -4.49
C PHE A 85 1.26 2.41 -5.25
N GLY A 86 2.13 1.59 -4.62
CA GLY A 86 2.56 0.32 -5.16
C GLY A 86 1.41 -0.67 -5.35
N GLY A 87 0.49 -0.73 -4.40
CA GLY A 87 -0.76 -1.48 -4.50
C GLY A 87 -1.65 -0.96 -5.63
N SER A 88 -1.87 0.36 -5.69
CA SER A 88 -2.65 0.99 -6.76
C SER A 88 -2.04 0.76 -8.14
N ALA A 89 -0.71 0.84 -8.26
CA ALA A 89 -0.01 0.53 -9.51
C ALA A 89 -0.21 -0.92 -9.95
N ALA A 90 -0.18 -1.86 -9.01
CA ALA A 90 -0.42 -3.28 -9.31
C ALA A 90 -1.87 -3.53 -9.76
N VAL A 91 -2.86 -2.86 -9.17
CA VAL A 91 -4.25 -2.89 -9.66
C VAL A 91 -4.31 -2.40 -11.11
N MET A 92 -3.66 -1.28 -11.42
CA MET A 92 -3.62 -0.74 -12.79
C MET A 92 -2.94 -1.68 -13.78
N LEU A 93 -1.98 -2.47 -13.34
CA LEU A 93 -1.24 -3.41 -14.21
C LEU A 93 -1.99 -4.73 -14.44
N PHE A 94 -2.67 -5.25 -13.43
CA PHE A 94 -3.11 -6.65 -13.41
C PHE A 94 -4.62 -6.87 -13.30
N GLU A 95 -5.42 -5.85 -12.98
CA GLU A 95 -6.87 -6.00 -12.88
C GLU A 95 -7.61 -5.47 -14.10
N ALA A 96 -8.78 -6.03 -14.39
CA ALA A 96 -9.63 -5.62 -15.50
C ALA A 96 -10.19 -4.20 -15.30
N GLY A 97 -10.55 -3.53 -16.41
CA GLY A 97 -10.94 -2.12 -16.43
C GLY A 97 -12.12 -1.72 -15.55
N ASN A 98 -13.02 -2.64 -15.26
CA ASN A 98 -14.26 -2.35 -14.51
C ASN A 98 -14.21 -2.83 -13.04
N VAL A 99 -13.10 -3.42 -12.60
CA VAL A 99 -12.96 -3.84 -11.20
C VAL A 99 -12.79 -2.61 -10.33
N ARG A 100 -13.61 -2.53 -9.28
CA ARG A 100 -13.55 -1.46 -8.27
C ARG A 100 -12.69 -1.92 -7.11
N SER A 101 -11.66 -1.16 -6.78
CA SER A 101 -10.76 -1.45 -5.66
C SER A 101 -10.73 -0.29 -4.67
N ALA A 102 -10.79 -0.61 -3.38
CA ALA A 102 -10.68 0.36 -2.30
C ALA A 102 -10.23 -0.33 -1.01
N GLY A 103 -9.56 0.41 -0.14
CA GLY A 103 -9.11 -0.05 1.17
C GLY A 103 -7.66 0.31 1.48
N ALA A 104 -7.35 0.45 2.76
CA ALA A 104 -5.99 0.65 3.24
C ALA A 104 -5.13 -0.63 3.17
N SER A 105 -5.71 -1.74 2.77
CA SER A 105 -5.09 -3.07 2.86
C SER A 105 -3.81 -3.19 2.02
N GLY A 106 -3.72 -2.58 0.84
CA GLY A 106 -2.48 -2.53 0.06
C GLY A 106 -1.33 -1.92 0.87
N ALA A 107 -1.55 -0.79 1.54
CA ALA A 107 -0.56 -0.19 2.43
C ALA A 107 -0.23 -1.11 3.62
N ILE A 108 -1.23 -1.75 4.23
CA ILE A 108 -1.05 -2.70 5.36
C ILE A 108 -0.19 -3.89 4.94
N TYR A 109 -0.41 -4.45 3.74
CA TYR A 109 0.47 -5.49 3.20
C TYR A 109 1.90 -4.99 3.01
N GLY A 110 2.08 -3.73 2.63
CA GLY A 110 3.41 -3.13 2.57
C GLY A 110 4.08 -3.04 3.95
N LEU A 111 3.32 -2.75 4.99
CA LEU A 111 3.83 -2.80 6.37
C LEU A 111 4.21 -4.24 6.78
N MET A 112 3.46 -5.26 6.34
CA MET A 112 3.86 -6.67 6.54
C MET A 112 5.17 -7.00 5.79
N GLY A 113 5.33 -6.51 4.55
CA GLY A 113 6.56 -6.63 3.78
C GLY A 113 7.75 -5.94 4.45
N ALA A 114 7.52 -4.75 5.02
CA ALA A 114 8.53 -4.04 5.80
C ALA A 114 8.95 -4.83 7.03
N MET A 115 7.99 -5.35 7.79
CA MET A 115 8.25 -6.19 8.97
C MET A 115 9.05 -7.44 8.59
N LEU A 116 8.70 -8.10 7.47
CA LEU A 116 9.44 -9.28 6.99
C LEU A 116 10.92 -8.95 6.76
N VAL A 117 11.23 -7.85 6.08
CA VAL A 117 12.62 -7.44 5.83
C VAL A 117 13.35 -7.12 7.14
N ILE A 118 12.68 -6.49 8.10
CA ILE A 118 13.26 -6.15 9.41
C ILE A 118 13.62 -7.42 10.18
N VAL A 119 12.72 -8.39 10.32
CA VAL A 119 12.97 -9.62 11.08
C VAL A 119 14.06 -10.47 10.42
N LEU A 120 14.11 -10.53 9.07
CA LEU A 120 15.18 -11.19 8.34
C LEU A 120 16.54 -10.52 8.59
N LYS A 121 16.59 -9.19 8.58
CA LYS A 121 17.82 -8.43 8.89
C LYS A 121 18.28 -8.62 10.33
N ALA A 122 17.33 -8.68 11.26
CA ALA A 122 17.62 -8.93 12.68
C ALA A 122 17.99 -10.39 12.98
N ARG A 123 17.91 -11.29 11.99
CA ARG A 123 18.11 -12.75 12.14
C ARG A 123 17.14 -13.37 13.16
N ILE A 124 15.95 -12.81 13.28
CA ILE A 124 14.84 -13.37 14.07
C ILE A 124 14.03 -14.30 13.16
N SER A 125 13.42 -15.34 13.74
CA SER A 125 12.57 -16.26 12.97
C SER A 125 11.46 -15.52 12.23
N PRO A 126 11.37 -15.58 10.90
CA PRO A 126 10.33 -14.89 10.13
C PRO A 126 9.00 -15.66 10.12
N THR A 127 8.93 -16.84 10.74
CA THR A 127 7.78 -17.77 10.66
C THR A 127 6.46 -17.06 10.98
N GLY A 128 6.39 -16.30 12.08
CA GLY A 128 5.16 -15.61 12.47
C GLY A 128 4.70 -14.58 11.42
N VAL A 129 5.63 -13.79 10.88
CA VAL A 129 5.32 -12.78 9.84
C VAL A 129 4.89 -13.47 8.55
N ILE A 130 5.61 -14.50 8.12
CA ILE A 130 5.27 -15.27 6.91
C ILE A 130 3.89 -15.92 7.08
N THR A 131 3.61 -16.52 8.22
CA THR A 131 2.30 -17.14 8.49
C THR A 131 1.16 -16.12 8.35
N ILE A 132 1.30 -14.94 8.94
CA ILE A 132 0.30 -13.88 8.82
C ILE A 132 0.13 -13.45 7.35
N ILE A 133 1.22 -13.24 6.62
CA ILE A 133 1.17 -12.88 5.18
C ILE A 133 0.43 -13.96 4.39
N VAL A 134 0.80 -15.22 4.57
CA VAL A 134 0.19 -16.36 3.84
C VAL A 134 -1.30 -16.48 4.14
N ILE A 135 -1.71 -16.43 5.42
CA ILE A 135 -3.13 -16.49 5.81
C ILE A 135 -3.92 -15.35 5.14
N ASN A 136 -3.39 -14.13 5.18
CA ASN A 136 -4.06 -12.97 4.57
C ASN A 136 -4.10 -13.08 3.03
N LEU A 137 -3.06 -13.62 2.37
CA LEU A 137 -3.08 -13.86 0.93
C LEU A 137 -4.10 -14.95 0.54
N VAL A 138 -4.18 -16.04 1.30
CA VAL A 138 -5.23 -17.07 1.11
C VAL A 138 -6.61 -16.44 1.25
N PHE A 139 -6.82 -15.61 2.27
CA PHE A 139 -8.06 -14.87 2.43
C PHE A 139 -8.36 -13.95 1.24
N SER A 140 -7.34 -13.29 0.69
CA SER A 140 -7.49 -12.41 -0.50
C SER A 140 -7.92 -13.16 -1.76
N VAL A 141 -7.47 -14.41 -1.91
CA VAL A 141 -7.83 -15.25 -3.07
C VAL A 141 -9.22 -15.86 -2.90
N THR A 142 -9.63 -16.18 -1.67
CA THR A 142 -10.88 -16.91 -1.39
C THR A 142 -12.09 -15.99 -1.22
N MET A 143 -11.88 -14.72 -0.87
CA MET A 143 -12.96 -13.76 -0.62
C MET A 143 -13.21 -12.87 -1.82
N PRO A 144 -14.42 -12.85 -2.38
CA PRO A 144 -14.78 -11.97 -3.48
C PRO A 144 -14.62 -10.49 -3.12
N GLY A 145 -14.22 -9.66 -4.07
CA GLY A 145 -14.09 -8.21 -3.89
C GLY A 145 -12.81 -7.76 -3.18
N ILE A 146 -11.88 -8.68 -2.92
CA ILE A 146 -10.56 -8.35 -2.37
C ILE A 146 -9.53 -8.37 -3.50
N SER A 147 -8.80 -7.27 -3.67
CA SER A 147 -7.77 -7.13 -4.71
C SER A 147 -6.47 -7.82 -4.29
N LEU A 148 -6.19 -8.99 -4.86
CA LEU A 148 -4.91 -9.65 -4.69
C LEU A 148 -3.76 -8.81 -5.27
N ALA A 149 -4.00 -8.14 -6.40
CA ALA A 149 -3.00 -7.27 -7.03
C ALA A 149 -2.59 -6.12 -6.09
N ALA A 150 -3.55 -5.43 -5.46
CA ALA A 150 -3.26 -4.39 -4.49
C ALA A 150 -2.41 -4.90 -3.32
N HIS A 151 -2.72 -6.08 -2.80
CA HIS A 151 -1.99 -6.70 -1.68
C HIS A 151 -0.56 -7.07 -2.07
N MET A 152 -0.37 -7.74 -3.21
CA MET A 152 0.96 -8.10 -3.69
C MET A 152 1.80 -6.88 -4.05
N GLY A 153 1.22 -5.89 -4.73
CA GLY A 153 1.91 -4.64 -5.03
C GLY A 153 2.36 -3.91 -3.77
N GLY A 154 1.46 -3.75 -2.80
CA GLY A 154 1.81 -3.16 -1.51
C GLY A 154 2.92 -3.91 -0.80
N LEU A 155 2.82 -5.23 -0.68
CA LEU A 155 3.82 -6.10 -0.06
C LEU A 155 5.21 -5.91 -0.67
N VAL A 156 5.29 -5.94 -2.00
CA VAL A 156 6.56 -5.79 -2.75
C VAL A 156 7.15 -4.40 -2.55
N PHE A 157 6.36 -3.34 -2.70
CA PHE A 157 6.84 -1.97 -2.55
C PHE A 157 7.25 -1.64 -1.12
N GLY A 158 6.52 -2.13 -0.10
CA GLY A 158 6.89 -1.96 1.30
C GLY A 158 8.17 -2.72 1.67
N ALA A 159 8.32 -3.95 1.19
CA ALA A 159 9.56 -4.71 1.35
C ALA A 159 10.75 -4.03 0.65
N ALA A 160 10.56 -3.53 -0.59
CA ALA A 160 11.59 -2.81 -1.34
C ALA A 160 12.01 -1.51 -0.64
N ALA A 161 11.05 -0.74 -0.10
CA ALA A 161 11.33 0.48 0.65
C ALA A 161 12.19 0.20 1.89
N THR A 162 11.85 -0.85 2.63
CA THR A 162 12.61 -1.26 3.82
C THR A 162 14.00 -1.75 3.44
N ALA A 163 14.09 -2.61 2.42
CA ALA A 163 15.38 -3.11 1.92
C ALA A 163 16.27 -1.96 1.44
N ALA A 164 15.71 -0.96 0.76
CA ALA A 164 16.46 0.19 0.30
C ALA A 164 17.06 0.99 1.47
N VAL A 165 16.27 1.29 2.51
CA VAL A 165 16.76 2.01 3.69
C VAL A 165 17.83 1.23 4.45
N ILE A 166 17.70 -0.10 4.53
CA ILE A 166 18.61 -0.95 5.30
C ILE A 166 19.90 -1.24 4.53
N TYR A 167 19.83 -1.54 3.22
CA TYR A 167 20.96 -2.11 2.48
C TYR A 167 21.67 -1.12 1.54
N LEU A 168 20.98 -0.11 0.99
CA LEU A 168 21.60 0.82 0.05
C LEU A 168 22.73 1.67 0.68
N PRO A 169 22.61 2.18 1.91
CA PRO A 169 23.71 2.93 2.51
C PRO A 169 25.00 2.11 2.60
N ALA A 170 24.89 0.82 2.92
CA ALA A 170 26.06 -0.06 3.00
C ALA A 170 26.67 -0.38 1.64
N ARG A 171 25.90 -0.30 0.55
CA ARG A 171 26.36 -0.59 -0.81
C ARG A 171 26.90 0.65 -1.53
N LEU A 172 26.35 1.82 -1.24
CA LEU A 172 26.62 3.05 -1.97
C LEU A 172 27.65 3.96 -1.28
N LEU A 173 27.79 3.84 0.04
CA LEU A 173 28.69 4.68 0.81
C LEU A 173 29.96 3.90 1.20
N PRO A 174 31.16 4.44 0.92
CA PRO A 174 32.41 3.93 1.48
C PRO A 174 32.34 3.94 3.02
N ASP A 175 33.05 3.04 3.70
CA ASP A 175 33.00 2.88 5.14
C ASP A 175 33.30 4.19 5.88
N GLU A 176 34.28 4.96 5.40
CA GLU A 176 34.69 6.26 5.97
C GLU A 176 33.59 7.31 5.92
N SER A 177 32.73 7.28 4.91
CA SER A 177 31.64 8.24 4.69
C SER A 177 30.28 7.75 5.19
N ARG A 178 30.21 6.54 5.75
CA ARG A 178 28.96 5.91 6.23
C ARG A 178 28.56 6.42 7.61
N THR A 179 28.41 7.73 7.74
CA THR A 179 27.84 8.37 8.93
C THR A 179 26.32 8.13 9.00
N GLN A 180 25.74 8.26 10.20
CA GLN A 180 24.29 8.16 10.36
C GLN A 180 23.54 9.19 9.48
N HIS A 181 24.09 10.39 9.34
CA HIS A 181 23.53 11.45 8.50
C HIS A 181 23.52 11.04 7.01
N ASN A 182 24.64 10.58 6.47
CA ASN A 182 24.75 10.17 5.08
C ASN A 182 23.88 8.93 4.77
N ALA A 183 23.87 7.96 5.67
CA ALA A 183 23.00 6.79 5.56
C ALA A 183 21.51 7.19 5.53
N SER A 184 21.12 8.13 6.40
CA SER A 184 19.77 8.67 6.42
C SER A 184 19.41 9.37 5.10
N ARG A 185 20.32 10.18 4.54
CA ARG A 185 20.12 10.86 3.24
C ARG A 185 19.90 9.87 2.09
N VAL A 186 20.75 8.84 2.00
CA VAL A 186 20.60 7.78 0.99
C VAL A 186 19.24 7.08 1.14
N GLY A 187 18.84 6.76 2.37
CA GLY A 187 17.55 6.14 2.66
C GLY A 187 16.38 7.03 2.20
N TRP A 188 16.41 8.33 2.49
CA TRP A 188 15.35 9.25 2.08
C TRP A 188 15.28 9.42 0.55
N ILE A 189 16.42 9.54 -0.12
CA ILE A 189 16.47 9.61 -1.59
C ILE A 189 15.83 8.34 -2.20
N ALA A 190 16.19 7.17 -1.69
CA ALA A 190 15.63 5.90 -2.17
C ALA A 190 14.10 5.82 -1.95
N LEU A 191 13.61 6.29 -0.82
CA LEU A 191 12.16 6.32 -0.55
C LEU A 191 11.42 7.28 -1.50
N ILE A 192 11.98 8.46 -1.76
CA ILE A 192 11.39 9.42 -2.71
C ILE A 192 11.37 8.82 -4.12
N VAL A 193 12.46 8.18 -4.55
CA VAL A 193 12.52 7.52 -5.86
C VAL A 193 11.47 6.41 -5.96
N LEU A 194 11.33 5.57 -4.94
CA LEU A 194 10.33 4.50 -4.93
C LEU A 194 8.90 5.05 -4.95
N LEU A 195 8.62 6.14 -4.24
CA LEU A 195 7.32 6.80 -4.28
C LEU A 195 7.01 7.32 -5.69
N VAL A 196 7.97 8.02 -6.30
CA VAL A 196 7.81 8.54 -7.67
C VAL A 196 7.61 7.40 -8.67
N VAL A 197 8.37 6.31 -8.54
CA VAL A 197 8.23 5.12 -9.40
C VAL A 197 6.85 4.49 -9.22
N ALA A 198 6.35 4.33 -7.99
CA ALA A 198 5.03 3.75 -7.74
C ALA A 198 3.91 4.60 -8.36
N ILE A 199 3.97 5.93 -8.18
CA ILE A 199 3.01 6.86 -8.78
C ILE A 199 3.08 6.81 -10.31
N ALA A 200 4.28 6.90 -10.88
CA ALA A 200 4.49 6.88 -12.33
C ALA A 200 3.98 5.58 -12.96
N LEU A 201 4.26 4.43 -12.34
CA LEU A 201 3.74 3.12 -12.78
C LEU A 201 2.22 3.09 -12.75
N GLY A 202 1.59 3.60 -11.68
CA GLY A 202 0.13 3.68 -11.57
C GLY A 202 -0.49 4.55 -12.67
N ILE A 203 0.09 5.72 -12.96
CA ILE A 203 -0.38 6.62 -14.02
C ILE A 203 -0.18 5.98 -15.40
N ILE A 204 1.02 5.50 -15.70
CA ILE A 204 1.35 4.91 -17.03
C ILE A 204 0.47 3.69 -17.29
N ALA A 205 0.37 2.77 -16.33
CA ALA A 205 -0.45 1.57 -16.46
C ALA A 205 -1.94 1.90 -16.57
N GLY A 206 -2.43 2.86 -15.78
CA GLY A 206 -3.81 3.32 -15.82
C GLY A 206 -4.15 4.01 -17.15
N SER A 207 -3.25 4.83 -17.68
CA SER A 207 -3.46 5.56 -18.94
C SER A 207 -3.35 4.67 -20.19
N SER A 208 -2.79 3.46 -20.07
CA SER A 208 -2.68 2.54 -21.22
C SER A 208 -4.06 1.96 -21.56
N ARG A 209 -4.53 2.18 -22.80
CA ARG A 209 -5.83 1.67 -23.30
C ARG A 209 -5.84 0.15 -23.54
N SER A 210 -4.71 -0.51 -23.47
CA SER A 210 -4.54 -1.95 -23.77
C SER A 210 -5.18 -2.92 -22.77
N GLY A 211 -5.85 -2.44 -21.75
CA GLY A 211 -6.55 -3.27 -20.75
C GLY A 211 -8.04 -2.96 -20.61
N LEU A 212 -8.63 -2.26 -21.57
CA LEU A 212 -10.07 -1.92 -21.60
C LEU A 212 -10.91 -2.91 -22.44
N LEU A 213 -10.28 -3.99 -22.94
CA LEU A 213 -10.94 -5.07 -23.68
C LEU A 213 -11.20 -6.28 -22.80
#